data_7dd30d029544c9502f40b4001aaeba64
#
_entry.id   7dd30d029544c9502f40b4001aaeba64
#
_cell.length_a   1.000
_cell.length_b   1.000
_cell.length_c   1.000
_cell.angle_alpha   90.00
_cell.angle_beta   90.00
_cell.angle_gamma   90.00
#
_symmetry.space_group_name_H-M   'P 1'
#
loop_
_entity.id
_entity.type
_entity.pdbx_description
1 polymer ?
#
loop_
_entity_poly.entity_id
_entity_poly.type
_entity_poly.pdbx_seq_one_letter_code
_entity_poly.pdbx_strand_id
1 'polypeptide(L)'
;MSAASSPDRPPAWAHPSAEVEPGAVLGAGTRVWRFSHVAAGALIGGDCVIGQNVAIGPGVIIGARCKIQNNVSLYAGVVLEDGVFCGPSCVFTNVTTPRAEIDRKAEFRPTRVGRGATIGANATIVCGNALGAWCLIAAGAVVTHDVPPLALMAGVPARRVGWVSHAGEVLGADLVCPRTGDRYAERPDGLRRVINLSGFGEDISEEQSASVG
;
A
#
# COMPACT_ATOMS: atom_id res chain seq x y z
N MET A 1 -10.81 -6.04 13.89
CA MET A 1 -12.19 -6.01 13.38
C MET A 1 -12.23 -6.92 12.16
N SER A 2 -12.91 -8.05 12.29
CA SER A 2 -13.02 -9.10 11.26
C SER A 2 -13.80 -8.54 10.07
N ALA A 3 -13.20 -8.49 8.89
CA ALA A 3 -13.91 -8.20 7.66
C ALA A 3 -14.84 -9.39 7.36
N ALA A 4 -16.15 -9.16 7.43
CA ALA A 4 -17.16 -10.12 7.09
C ALA A 4 -16.91 -10.63 5.65
N SER A 5 -16.73 -11.94 5.51
CA SER A 5 -16.65 -12.62 4.22
C SER A 5 -18.02 -12.53 3.55
N SER A 6 -18.14 -11.75 2.47
CA SER A 6 -19.32 -11.81 1.58
C SER A 6 -19.43 -13.24 1.04
N PRO A 7 -20.62 -13.87 1.09
CA PRO A 7 -20.82 -15.27 0.69
C PRO A 7 -20.60 -15.56 -0.80
N ASP A 8 -20.42 -14.53 -1.64
CA ASP A 8 -20.31 -14.65 -3.11
C ASP A 8 -18.88 -14.57 -3.67
N ARG A 9 -17.85 -14.54 -2.84
CA ARG A 9 -16.47 -14.46 -3.37
C ARG A 9 -15.96 -15.84 -3.74
N PRO A 10 -15.37 -16.00 -4.95
CA PRO A 10 -14.76 -17.26 -5.32
C PRO A 10 -13.58 -17.58 -4.38
N PRO A 11 -13.25 -18.86 -4.21
CA PRO A 11 -12.03 -19.24 -3.47
C PRO A 11 -10.78 -18.61 -4.11
N ALA A 12 -9.70 -18.53 -3.35
CA ALA A 12 -8.42 -18.15 -3.93
C ALA A 12 -8.00 -19.13 -5.01
N TRP A 13 -7.31 -18.63 -6.03
CA TRP A 13 -6.84 -19.42 -7.16
C TRP A 13 -5.35 -19.19 -7.38
N ALA A 14 -4.61 -20.27 -7.61
CA ALA A 14 -3.22 -20.22 -8.04
C ALA A 14 -3.06 -20.96 -9.37
N HIS A 15 -2.28 -20.38 -10.27
CA HIS A 15 -1.93 -21.04 -11.53
C HIS A 15 -1.18 -22.36 -11.24
N PRO A 16 -1.37 -23.44 -12.02
CA PRO A 16 -0.70 -24.72 -11.77
C PRO A 16 0.84 -24.68 -11.70
N SER A 17 1.46 -23.68 -12.31
CA SER A 17 2.92 -23.46 -12.23
C SER A 17 3.32 -22.50 -11.10
N ALA A 18 2.41 -22.00 -10.29
CA ALA A 18 2.73 -21.25 -9.10
C ALA A 18 2.89 -22.23 -7.93
N GLU A 19 3.83 -21.93 -7.04
CA GLU A 19 4.07 -22.68 -5.83
C GLU A 19 3.53 -21.90 -4.63
N VAL A 20 2.56 -22.48 -3.95
CA VAL A 20 2.02 -21.94 -2.69
C VAL A 20 2.31 -22.97 -1.61
N GLU A 21 3.24 -22.64 -0.73
CA GLU A 21 3.68 -23.56 0.32
C GLU A 21 2.57 -23.83 1.36
N PRO A 22 2.53 -25.04 1.92
CA PRO A 22 1.66 -25.32 3.06
C PRO A 22 1.90 -24.35 4.22
N GLY A 23 0.82 -23.75 4.76
CA GLY A 23 0.91 -22.72 5.80
C GLY A 23 0.89 -21.27 5.28
N ALA A 24 0.93 -21.04 3.97
CA ALA A 24 0.55 -19.77 3.38
C ALA A 24 -0.98 -19.61 3.39
N VAL A 25 -1.46 -18.38 3.63
CA VAL A 25 -2.90 -18.05 3.66
C VAL A 25 -3.23 -17.11 2.53
N LEU A 26 -4.18 -17.52 1.67
CA LEU A 26 -4.71 -16.70 0.59
C LEU A 26 -6.19 -16.39 0.87
N GLY A 27 -6.55 -15.11 0.94
CA GLY A 27 -7.93 -14.67 1.06
C GLY A 27 -8.76 -14.94 -0.19
N ALA A 28 -10.07 -15.08 -0.03
CA ALA A 28 -11.00 -15.32 -1.13
C ALA A 28 -10.87 -14.28 -2.25
N GLY A 29 -11.04 -14.69 -3.51
CA GLY A 29 -10.89 -13.84 -4.68
C GLY A 29 -9.45 -13.55 -5.11
N THR A 30 -8.46 -13.91 -4.30
CA THR A 30 -7.04 -13.70 -4.64
C THR A 30 -6.58 -14.64 -5.73
N ARG A 31 -5.81 -14.10 -6.68
CA ARG A 31 -5.27 -14.84 -7.83
C ARG A 31 -3.76 -14.75 -7.87
N VAL A 32 -3.08 -15.92 -7.94
CA VAL A 32 -1.63 -16.04 -8.06
C VAL A 32 -1.28 -16.56 -9.46
N TRP A 33 -0.52 -15.79 -10.22
CA TRP A 33 -0.17 -16.10 -11.59
C TRP A 33 1.09 -16.96 -11.70
N ARG A 34 1.46 -17.28 -12.95
CA ARG A 34 2.52 -18.24 -13.33
C ARG A 34 3.84 -17.97 -12.64
N PHE A 35 4.53 -19.05 -12.25
CA PHE A 35 5.89 -19.04 -11.74
C PHE A 35 6.10 -18.19 -10.49
N SER A 36 5.04 -17.89 -9.78
CA SER A 36 5.13 -17.18 -8.51
C SER A 36 5.27 -18.15 -7.36
N HIS A 37 6.00 -17.74 -6.33
CA HIS A 37 6.22 -18.50 -5.11
C HIS A 37 5.68 -17.74 -3.90
N VAL A 38 4.90 -18.40 -3.09
CA VAL A 38 4.34 -17.88 -1.83
C VAL A 38 4.80 -18.77 -0.70
N ALA A 39 5.72 -18.27 0.11
CA ALA A 39 6.32 -19.03 1.20
C ALA A 39 5.35 -19.27 2.36
N ALA A 40 5.60 -20.33 3.12
CA ALA A 40 4.89 -20.64 4.35
C ALA A 40 4.87 -19.45 5.33
N GLY A 41 3.73 -19.25 6.00
CA GLY A 41 3.52 -18.15 6.94
C GLY A 41 3.24 -16.79 6.29
N ALA A 42 3.24 -16.67 4.95
CA ALA A 42 2.75 -15.48 4.28
C ALA A 42 1.23 -15.36 4.44
N LEU A 43 0.74 -14.13 4.70
CA LEU A 43 -0.68 -13.83 4.88
C LEU A 43 -1.12 -12.86 3.80
N ILE A 44 -1.98 -13.27 2.89
CA ILE A 44 -2.47 -12.46 1.78
C ILE A 44 -3.99 -12.30 1.90
N GLY A 45 -4.45 -11.06 1.96
CA GLY A 45 -5.85 -10.69 2.03
C GLY A 45 -6.65 -11.09 0.78
N GLY A 46 -7.95 -10.81 0.80
CA GLY A 46 -8.85 -11.13 -0.31
C GLY A 46 -8.71 -10.18 -1.51
N ASP A 47 -9.14 -10.66 -2.68
CA ASP A 47 -9.21 -9.90 -3.93
C ASP A 47 -7.86 -9.36 -4.43
N CYS A 48 -6.76 -9.98 -4.03
CA CYS A 48 -5.42 -9.61 -4.50
C CYS A 48 -5.11 -10.21 -5.87
N VAL A 49 -4.25 -9.51 -6.61
CA VAL A 49 -3.68 -10.03 -7.85
C VAL A 49 -2.16 -10.09 -7.68
N ILE A 50 -1.64 -11.31 -7.65
CA ILE A 50 -0.21 -11.59 -7.60
C ILE A 50 0.24 -11.94 -9.02
N GLY A 51 1.02 -11.09 -9.64
CA GLY A 51 1.48 -11.20 -11.00
C GLY A 51 2.39 -12.40 -11.23
N GLN A 52 2.93 -12.49 -12.43
CA GLN A 52 3.84 -13.57 -12.81
C GLN A 52 5.23 -13.37 -12.20
N ASN A 53 5.89 -14.48 -11.81
CA ASN A 53 7.26 -14.45 -11.28
C ASN A 53 7.42 -13.52 -10.07
N VAL A 54 6.44 -13.57 -9.17
CA VAL A 54 6.47 -12.85 -7.89
C VAL A 54 6.95 -13.81 -6.81
N ALA A 55 7.88 -13.34 -5.96
CA ALA A 55 8.33 -14.10 -4.79
C ALA A 55 7.83 -13.42 -3.51
N ILE A 56 7.05 -14.15 -2.70
CA ILE A 56 6.54 -13.67 -1.42
C ILE A 56 7.17 -14.50 -0.32
N GLY A 57 8.05 -13.86 0.45
CA GLY A 57 8.81 -14.48 1.52
C GLY A 57 7.99 -14.82 2.77
N PRO A 58 8.58 -15.57 3.71
CA PRO A 58 7.91 -16.00 4.92
C PRO A 58 7.51 -14.80 5.80
N GLY A 59 6.33 -14.85 6.39
CA GLY A 59 5.82 -13.82 7.29
C GLY A 59 5.49 -12.48 6.64
N VAL A 60 5.49 -12.38 5.31
CA VAL A 60 5.00 -11.20 4.58
C VAL A 60 3.50 -11.07 4.78
N ILE A 61 3.03 -9.85 5.04
CA ILE A 61 1.61 -9.55 5.21
C ILE A 61 1.17 -8.64 4.08
N ILE A 62 0.14 -9.04 3.36
CA ILE A 62 -0.48 -8.28 2.27
C ILE A 62 -1.97 -8.11 2.60
N GLY A 63 -2.42 -6.88 2.71
CA GLY A 63 -3.82 -6.52 2.90
C GLY A 63 -4.70 -6.93 1.71
N ALA A 64 -5.97 -6.60 1.77
CA ALA A 64 -6.92 -6.93 0.71
C ALA A 64 -6.76 -6.02 -0.52
N ARG A 65 -7.20 -6.48 -1.69
CA ARG A 65 -7.25 -5.72 -2.96
C ARG A 65 -5.91 -5.16 -3.44
N CYS A 66 -4.81 -5.76 -3.02
CA CYS A 66 -3.47 -5.40 -3.49
C CYS A 66 -3.22 -5.94 -4.90
N LYS A 67 -2.43 -5.20 -5.67
CA LYS A 67 -1.95 -5.62 -6.99
C LYS A 67 -0.44 -5.63 -7.00
N ILE A 68 0.15 -6.80 -6.99
CA ILE A 68 1.59 -7.00 -7.10
C ILE A 68 1.88 -7.40 -8.53
N GLN A 69 2.55 -6.54 -9.28
CA GLN A 69 2.84 -6.78 -10.68
C GLN A 69 4.01 -7.76 -10.85
N ASN A 70 4.31 -8.11 -12.10
CA ASN A 70 5.31 -9.13 -12.43
C ASN A 70 6.70 -8.80 -11.89
N ASN A 71 7.47 -9.84 -11.56
CA ASN A 71 8.87 -9.76 -11.15
C ASN A 71 9.13 -8.95 -9.87
N VAL A 72 8.19 -8.96 -8.93
CA VAL A 72 8.35 -8.33 -7.61
C VAL A 72 8.73 -9.37 -6.58
N SER A 73 9.73 -9.07 -5.74
CA SER A 73 10.09 -9.87 -4.57
C SER A 73 9.77 -9.10 -3.29
N LEU A 74 8.97 -9.72 -2.43
CA LEU A 74 8.64 -9.21 -1.09
C LEU A 74 9.35 -10.08 -0.06
N TYR A 75 10.30 -9.50 0.67
CA TYR A 75 11.07 -10.22 1.69
C TYR A 75 10.40 -10.21 3.05
N ALA A 76 10.84 -11.08 3.95
CA ALA A 76 10.39 -11.10 5.34
C ALA A 76 10.44 -9.71 5.98
N GLY A 77 9.37 -9.33 6.70
CA GLY A 77 9.22 -8.02 7.32
C GLY A 77 8.54 -6.95 6.44
N VAL A 78 8.20 -7.28 5.19
CA VAL A 78 7.36 -6.40 4.36
C VAL A 78 5.89 -6.54 4.76
N VAL A 79 5.25 -5.40 5.01
CA VAL A 79 3.81 -5.29 5.30
C VAL A 79 3.20 -4.30 4.30
N LEU A 80 2.27 -4.77 3.49
CA LEU A 80 1.45 -3.96 2.59
C LEU A 80 0.04 -3.86 3.17
N GLU A 81 -0.46 -2.67 3.37
CA GLU A 81 -1.85 -2.46 3.74
C GLU A 81 -2.79 -2.65 2.53
N ASP A 82 -4.10 -2.48 2.75
CA ASP A 82 -5.13 -2.67 1.71
C ASP A 82 -4.91 -1.78 0.48
N GLY A 83 -5.16 -2.32 -0.71
CA GLY A 83 -5.19 -1.56 -1.95
C GLY A 83 -3.84 -1.06 -2.46
N VAL A 84 -2.73 -1.58 -1.94
CA VAL A 84 -1.39 -1.22 -2.42
C VAL A 84 -1.17 -1.74 -3.84
N PHE A 85 -0.58 -0.89 -4.68
CA PHE A 85 -0.11 -1.25 -6.01
C PHE A 85 1.42 -1.29 -6.04
N CYS A 86 1.99 -2.45 -6.35
CA CYS A 86 3.41 -2.63 -6.64
C CYS A 86 3.61 -2.77 -8.15
N GLY A 87 4.22 -1.78 -8.79
CA GLY A 87 4.54 -1.77 -10.20
C GLY A 87 5.53 -2.87 -10.59
N PRO A 88 5.58 -3.26 -11.88
CA PRO A 88 6.45 -4.35 -12.31
C PRO A 88 7.92 -4.07 -11.99
N SER A 89 8.57 -5.11 -11.52
CA SER A 89 10.00 -5.07 -11.18
C SER A 89 10.39 -4.00 -10.14
N CYS A 90 9.45 -3.51 -9.33
CA CYS A 90 9.84 -2.73 -8.17
C CYS A 90 10.57 -3.61 -7.16
N VAL A 91 11.53 -3.03 -6.44
CA VAL A 91 12.47 -3.76 -5.59
C VAL A 91 12.31 -3.34 -4.14
N PHE A 92 12.21 -4.32 -3.25
CA PHE A 92 12.35 -4.11 -1.81
C PHE A 92 13.69 -4.68 -1.37
N THR A 93 14.41 -3.98 -0.51
CA THR A 93 15.57 -4.53 0.16
C THR A 93 15.18 -5.02 1.55
N ASN A 94 16.04 -5.78 2.22
CA ASN A 94 15.78 -6.30 3.58
C ASN A 94 16.92 -6.01 4.56
N VAL A 95 18.09 -5.65 4.07
CA VAL A 95 19.28 -5.31 4.84
C VAL A 95 20.00 -4.14 4.18
N THR A 96 20.61 -3.25 4.97
CA THR A 96 21.22 -2.02 4.44
C THR A 96 22.64 -2.21 3.92
N THR A 97 23.38 -3.15 4.49
CA THR A 97 24.81 -3.38 4.17
C THR A 97 25.12 -4.85 3.94
N PRO A 98 24.57 -5.45 2.85
CA PRO A 98 24.75 -6.88 2.60
C PRO A 98 26.21 -7.24 2.31
N ARG A 99 26.61 -8.43 2.73
CA ARG A 99 27.88 -9.08 2.37
C ARG A 99 27.64 -10.58 2.24
N ALA A 100 28.12 -11.20 1.20
CA ALA A 100 27.89 -12.62 0.94
C ALA A 100 28.40 -13.53 2.08
N GLU A 101 29.55 -13.19 2.64
CA GLU A 101 30.22 -14.00 3.66
C GLU A 101 29.80 -13.69 5.10
N ILE A 102 28.87 -12.73 5.29
CA ILE A 102 28.40 -12.31 6.62
C ILE A 102 26.92 -12.59 6.73
N ASP A 103 26.51 -13.47 7.63
CA ASP A 103 25.08 -13.68 7.92
C ASP A 103 24.50 -12.45 8.63
N ARG A 104 23.57 -11.79 7.97
CA ARG A 104 22.86 -10.60 8.46
C ARG A 104 21.36 -10.80 8.62
N LYS A 105 20.91 -12.04 8.74
CA LYS A 105 19.47 -12.35 8.90
C LYS A 105 18.85 -11.66 10.11
N ALA A 106 19.61 -11.52 11.19
CA ALA A 106 19.19 -10.79 12.39
C ALA A 106 19.10 -9.27 12.21
N GLU A 107 19.65 -8.73 11.10
CA GLU A 107 19.67 -7.30 10.80
C GLU A 107 18.58 -6.90 9.78
N PHE A 108 17.66 -7.80 9.43
CA PHE A 108 16.57 -7.48 8.51
C PHE A 108 15.69 -6.38 9.09
N ARG A 109 15.43 -5.37 8.26
CA ARG A 109 14.63 -4.20 8.63
C ARG A 109 13.28 -4.25 7.91
N PRO A 110 12.18 -4.05 8.64
CA PRO A 110 10.85 -4.09 8.05
C PRO A 110 10.61 -2.90 7.12
N THR A 111 9.67 -3.09 6.18
CA THR A 111 9.12 -2.02 5.35
C THR A 111 7.60 -2.06 5.46
N ARG A 112 6.99 -0.93 5.83
CA ARG A 112 5.54 -0.78 5.87
C ARG A 112 5.08 0.10 4.73
N VAL A 113 4.05 -0.35 4.01
CA VAL A 113 3.44 0.39 2.91
C VAL A 113 1.99 0.65 3.25
N GLY A 114 1.64 1.90 3.43
CA GLY A 114 0.32 2.36 3.82
C GLY A 114 -0.74 2.13 2.75
N ARG A 115 -1.99 2.09 3.18
CA ARG A 115 -3.17 1.82 2.35
C ARG A 115 -3.17 2.66 1.06
N GLY A 116 -3.48 2.01 -0.05
CA GLY A 116 -3.65 2.67 -1.34
C GLY A 116 -2.38 3.26 -1.95
N ALA A 117 -1.21 3.06 -1.33
CA ALA A 117 0.05 3.54 -1.89
C ALA A 117 0.36 2.87 -3.23
N THR A 118 0.97 3.62 -4.12
CA THR A 118 1.42 3.16 -5.44
C THR A 118 2.93 3.23 -5.53
N ILE A 119 3.55 2.11 -5.88
CA ILE A 119 4.98 2.01 -6.15
C ILE A 119 5.16 1.82 -7.65
N GLY A 120 5.82 2.76 -8.32
CA GLY A 120 6.06 2.74 -9.76
C GLY A 120 7.01 1.61 -10.19
N ALA A 121 6.98 1.29 -11.49
CA ALA A 121 7.84 0.27 -12.07
C ALA A 121 9.32 0.57 -11.81
N ASN A 122 10.11 -0.47 -11.51
CA ASN A 122 11.55 -0.37 -11.22
C ASN A 122 11.93 0.58 -10.06
N ALA A 123 10.99 1.05 -9.25
CA ALA A 123 11.33 1.80 -8.05
C ALA A 123 11.98 0.88 -7.02
N THR A 124 12.93 1.42 -6.25
CA THR A 124 13.60 0.70 -5.17
C THR A 124 13.21 1.27 -3.82
N ILE A 125 12.73 0.42 -2.92
CA ILE A 125 12.41 0.77 -1.55
C ILE A 125 13.48 0.21 -0.63
N VAL A 126 14.30 1.10 -0.07
CA VAL A 126 15.32 0.71 0.92
C VAL A 126 14.62 0.34 2.23
N CYS A 127 15.01 -0.78 2.81
CA CYS A 127 14.40 -1.31 4.03
C CYS A 127 14.50 -0.37 5.23
N GLY A 128 13.60 -0.53 6.19
CA GLY A 128 13.53 0.29 7.39
C GLY A 128 12.80 1.62 7.20
N ASN A 129 12.17 1.83 6.05
CA ASN A 129 11.38 3.01 5.75
C ASN A 129 9.88 2.67 5.69
N ALA A 130 9.05 3.64 6.05
CA ALA A 130 7.60 3.56 5.93
C ALA A 130 7.11 4.44 4.77
N LEU A 131 6.19 3.92 3.96
CA LEU A 131 5.51 4.66 2.92
C LEU A 131 4.10 5.00 3.41
N GLY A 132 3.79 6.29 3.47
CA GLY A 132 2.49 6.80 3.92
C GLY A 132 1.35 6.39 2.99
N ALA A 133 0.14 6.36 3.54
CA ALA A 133 -1.05 5.98 2.79
C ALA A 133 -1.25 6.87 1.54
N TRP A 134 -1.64 6.25 0.44
CA TRP A 134 -1.95 6.92 -0.82
C TRP A 134 -0.78 7.68 -1.46
N CYS A 135 0.46 7.51 -0.98
CA CYS A 135 1.62 8.09 -1.65
C CYS A 135 1.83 7.45 -3.02
N LEU A 136 2.52 8.18 -3.90
CA LEU A 136 2.93 7.68 -5.21
C LEU A 136 4.43 7.80 -5.35
N ILE A 137 5.08 6.66 -5.51
CA ILE A 137 6.50 6.58 -5.84
C ILE A 137 6.61 6.47 -7.36
N ALA A 138 7.25 7.43 -7.99
CA ALA A 138 7.46 7.43 -9.44
C ALA A 138 8.31 6.24 -9.90
N ALA A 139 8.13 5.84 -11.14
CA ALA A 139 8.94 4.78 -11.74
C ALA A 139 10.44 5.10 -11.65
N GLY A 140 11.26 4.10 -11.31
CA GLY A 140 12.71 4.22 -11.18
C GLY A 140 13.21 5.03 -9.99
N ALA A 141 12.35 5.52 -9.10
CA ALA A 141 12.76 6.26 -7.91
C ALA A 141 13.41 5.34 -6.86
N VAL A 142 14.35 5.87 -6.07
CA VAL A 142 15.00 5.15 -4.97
C VAL A 142 14.62 5.80 -3.64
N VAL A 143 13.72 5.18 -2.90
CA VAL A 143 13.24 5.64 -1.59
C VAL A 143 14.24 5.25 -0.51
N THR A 144 14.79 6.24 0.17
CA THR A 144 15.81 6.09 1.22
C THR A 144 15.38 6.64 2.59
N HIS A 145 14.17 7.21 2.68
CA HIS A 145 13.59 7.79 3.90
C HIS A 145 12.08 7.56 3.91
N ASP A 146 11.46 7.77 5.05
CA ASP A 146 10.02 7.72 5.20
C ASP A 146 9.31 8.67 4.23
N VAL A 147 8.15 8.23 3.75
CA VAL A 147 7.36 8.96 2.77
C VAL A 147 6.05 9.42 3.41
N PRO A 148 5.73 10.73 3.39
CA PRO A 148 4.46 11.22 3.90
C PRO A 148 3.24 10.68 3.13
N PRO A 149 2.06 10.60 3.76
CA PRO A 149 0.82 10.31 3.05
C PRO A 149 0.58 11.26 1.88
N LEU A 150 0.05 10.71 0.76
CA LEU A 150 -0.28 11.46 -0.46
C LEU A 150 0.92 12.16 -1.14
N ALA A 151 2.16 11.93 -0.69
CA ALA A 151 3.34 12.50 -1.33
C ALA A 151 3.62 11.87 -2.70
N LEU A 152 3.96 12.70 -3.68
CA LEU A 152 4.57 12.28 -4.94
C LEU A 152 6.09 12.31 -4.79
N MET A 153 6.72 11.14 -4.86
CA MET A 153 8.16 10.97 -4.72
C MET A 153 8.79 10.61 -6.04
N ALA A 154 9.89 11.25 -6.41
CA ALA A 154 10.64 10.94 -7.63
C ALA A 154 12.15 11.14 -7.44
N GLY A 155 12.95 10.49 -8.30
CA GLY A 155 14.39 10.67 -8.38
C GLY A 155 15.23 9.67 -7.59
N VAL A 156 16.56 9.83 -7.67
CA VAL A 156 17.58 8.97 -7.02
C VAL A 156 18.59 9.89 -6.34
N PRO A 157 18.58 10.01 -5.02
CA PRO A 157 17.57 9.51 -4.08
C PRO A 157 16.22 10.21 -4.26
N ALA A 158 15.12 9.52 -3.95
CA ALA A 158 13.78 10.07 -4.10
C ALA A 158 13.55 11.29 -3.20
N ARG A 159 12.90 12.31 -3.76
CA ARG A 159 12.49 13.52 -3.04
C ARG A 159 11.02 13.80 -3.35
N ARG A 160 10.33 14.44 -2.42
CA ARG A 160 8.95 14.87 -2.67
C ARG A 160 8.96 15.99 -3.72
N VAL A 161 8.32 15.73 -4.84
CA VAL A 161 8.19 16.68 -5.97
C VAL A 161 6.78 17.25 -6.08
N GLY A 162 5.84 16.78 -5.27
CA GLY A 162 4.46 17.24 -5.26
C GLY A 162 3.58 16.38 -4.37
N TRP A 163 2.29 16.45 -4.63
CA TRP A 163 1.25 15.71 -3.97
C TRP A 163 0.34 15.01 -4.98
N VAL A 164 -0.29 13.92 -4.56
CA VAL A 164 -1.30 13.21 -5.34
C VAL A 164 -2.61 13.12 -4.57
N SER A 165 -3.72 13.04 -5.30
CA SER A 165 -5.03 12.80 -4.73
C SER A 165 -5.25 11.32 -4.41
N HIS A 166 -6.34 10.98 -3.71
CA HIS A 166 -6.77 9.60 -3.53
C HIS A 166 -7.12 8.90 -4.86
N ALA A 167 -7.42 9.67 -5.91
CA ALA A 167 -7.64 9.14 -7.25
C ALA A 167 -6.35 8.91 -8.05
N GLY A 168 -5.16 9.21 -7.45
CA GLY A 168 -3.85 9.05 -8.09
C GLY A 168 -3.49 10.19 -9.05
N GLU A 169 -4.25 11.28 -9.06
CA GLU A 169 -3.96 12.46 -9.89
C GLU A 169 -2.94 13.37 -9.21
N VAL A 170 -2.00 13.90 -9.97
CA VAL A 170 -1.06 14.92 -9.46
C VAL A 170 -1.82 16.21 -9.18
N LEU A 171 -1.63 16.77 -7.98
CA LEU A 171 -2.30 17.97 -7.55
C LEU A 171 -1.52 19.22 -8.01
N GLY A 172 -2.24 20.23 -8.49
CA GLY A 172 -1.71 21.55 -8.75
C GLY A 172 -1.51 22.38 -7.47
N ALA A 173 -1.12 23.65 -7.65
CA ALA A 173 -0.92 24.56 -6.52
C ALA A 173 -2.19 24.85 -5.72
N ASP A 174 -3.37 24.68 -6.33
CA ASP A 174 -4.67 24.83 -5.70
C ASP A 174 -5.09 23.62 -4.83
N LEU A 175 -4.32 22.53 -4.87
CA LEU A 175 -4.56 21.28 -4.15
C LEU A 175 -5.97 20.72 -4.40
N VAL A 176 -6.50 20.87 -5.62
CA VAL A 176 -7.78 20.31 -6.04
C VAL A 176 -7.56 19.13 -6.99
N CYS A 177 -8.22 18.02 -6.73
CA CYS A 177 -8.14 16.85 -7.60
C CYS A 177 -8.86 17.14 -8.94
N PRO A 178 -8.17 17.08 -10.09
CA PRO A 178 -8.78 17.37 -11.39
C PRO A 178 -9.83 16.33 -11.80
N ARG A 179 -9.78 15.12 -11.23
CA ARG A 179 -10.72 14.04 -11.54
C ARG A 179 -11.98 14.07 -10.68
N THR A 180 -11.83 14.35 -9.37
CA THR A 180 -12.93 14.20 -8.40
C THR A 180 -13.42 15.52 -7.83
N GLY A 181 -12.66 16.62 -8.00
CA GLY A 181 -12.93 17.91 -7.36
C GLY A 181 -12.61 17.95 -5.86
N ASP A 182 -12.10 16.85 -5.29
CA ASP A 182 -11.72 16.82 -3.88
C ASP A 182 -10.64 17.85 -3.58
N ARG A 183 -10.80 18.56 -2.47
CA ARG A 183 -9.84 19.53 -1.98
C ARG A 183 -8.96 18.94 -0.90
N TYR A 184 -7.71 19.39 -0.88
CA TYR A 184 -6.71 18.95 0.09
C TYR A 184 -6.08 20.15 0.78
N ALA A 185 -5.49 19.91 1.95
CA ALA A 185 -4.72 20.92 2.69
C ALA A 185 -3.45 20.28 3.25
N GLU A 186 -2.33 21.01 3.14
CA GLU A 186 -1.07 20.60 3.75
C GLU A 186 -1.17 20.66 5.28
N ARG A 187 -0.53 19.69 5.94
CA ARG A 187 -0.36 19.58 7.38
C ARG A 187 1.11 19.24 7.66
N PRO A 188 1.60 19.42 8.89
CA PRO A 188 2.97 19.07 9.24
C PRO A 188 3.36 17.63 8.94
N ASP A 189 2.39 16.70 9.02
CA ASP A 189 2.55 15.26 8.80
C ASP A 189 2.19 14.79 7.37
N GLY A 190 1.90 15.70 6.44
CA GLY A 190 1.57 15.37 5.06
C GLY A 190 0.36 16.12 4.52
N LEU A 191 -0.31 15.56 3.52
CA LEU A 191 -1.50 16.12 2.91
C LEU A 191 -2.75 15.43 3.44
N ARG A 192 -3.85 16.17 3.63
CA ARG A 192 -5.15 15.62 4.04
C ARG A 192 -6.28 16.14 3.18
N ARG A 193 -7.25 15.27 2.89
CA ARG A 193 -8.49 15.66 2.21
C ARG A 193 -9.32 16.55 3.14
N VAL A 194 -9.81 17.67 2.62
CA VAL A 194 -10.73 18.56 3.30
C VAL A 194 -12.14 18.02 3.10
N ILE A 195 -12.80 17.65 4.21
CA ILE A 195 -14.19 17.24 4.18
C ILE A 195 -15.02 18.51 4.37
N ASN A 196 -15.74 18.94 3.34
CA ASN A 196 -16.75 20.01 3.49
C ASN A 196 -17.94 19.44 4.25
N LEU A 197 -18.09 19.83 5.51
CA LEU A 197 -19.26 19.52 6.33
C LEU A 197 -20.47 20.43 6.01
N SER A 198 -20.41 21.23 4.95
CA SER A 198 -21.48 22.15 4.55
C SER A 198 -22.77 21.49 4.04
N GLY A 199 -22.92 20.17 4.18
CA GLY A 199 -24.15 19.42 3.91
C GLY A 199 -24.85 18.85 5.14
N PHE A 200 -24.33 19.10 6.35
CA PHE A 200 -24.94 18.70 7.64
C PHE A 200 -25.18 19.96 8.51
N GLY A 201 -25.88 20.91 8.00
CA GLY A 201 -26.25 22.10 8.73
C GLY A 201 -27.74 22.39 8.53
N GLU A 202 -28.42 22.57 9.63
CA GLU A 202 -29.82 23.02 9.83
C GLU A 202 -30.84 21.89 10.04
N ASP A 203 -30.79 21.26 11.22
CA ASP A 203 -31.98 20.79 11.94
C ASP A 203 -31.69 20.44 13.41
N ILE A 204 -31.05 21.32 14.18
CA ILE A 204 -31.09 21.28 15.64
C ILE A 204 -31.09 22.72 16.17
N SER A 205 -32.19 23.42 15.99
CA SER A 205 -32.55 24.59 16.84
C SER A 205 -34.04 24.56 17.13
N GLU A 206 -34.36 24.69 18.41
CA GLU A 206 -35.69 24.84 18.98
C GLU A 206 -36.41 23.55 19.39
N GLU A 207 -35.96 22.94 20.48
CA GLU A 207 -36.88 22.38 21.50
C GLU A 207 -36.11 22.09 22.79
N GLN A 208 -35.95 23.11 23.65
CA GLN A 208 -35.88 22.95 25.11
C GLN A 208 -35.70 24.31 25.80
N SER A 209 -36.77 25.12 25.79
CA SER A 209 -36.95 26.18 26.78
C SER A 209 -38.43 26.33 27.13
N ALA A 210 -38.98 25.33 27.82
CA ALA A 210 -40.23 25.48 28.54
C ALA A 210 -40.36 24.34 29.54
N SER A 211 -39.92 24.57 30.78
CA SER A 211 -40.60 24.18 32.02
C SER A 211 -39.63 24.15 33.20
N VAL A 212 -39.47 25.28 33.87
CA VAL A 212 -39.40 25.34 35.33
C VAL A 212 -40.13 26.61 35.71
N GLY A 213 -41.35 26.47 36.14
CA GLY A 213 -42.13 27.34 36.93
C GLY A 213 -42.65 26.56 38.11
#